data_068e00d3fb0fb221a3007b59efb7ebcd
#
_entry.id   068e00d3fb0fb221a3007b59efb7ebcd
#
_cell.length_a   1.000
_cell.length_b   1.000
_cell.length_c   1.000
_cell.angle_alpha   90.00
_cell.angle_beta   90.00
_cell.angle_gamma   90.00
#
_symmetry.space_group_name_H-M   'P 1'
#
loop_
_entity.id
_entity.type
_entity.pdbx_description
1 polymer ?
#
loop_
_entity_poly.entity_id
_entity_poly.type
_entity_poly.pdbx_seq_one_letter_code
_entity_poly.pdbx_strand_id
1 'polypeptide(L)'
;MAEGAGGQEAETRDGRVTIVDVARRAGVSKSTVSLVLGGSGLVAEATRARVSQVMSELGYIYHRGAATLRGAESSLLGMVINDLSNPFYVELAIGIEQACQGGAFVPFLANTAESPVRQQQVIRSMREHGAAGLVLAPSYDSSLEDLKRLLAGMPVVQVMRRVPGLKASFVAPENKEGARKATAHLIAAGHNRIAFVGGAASMVVRDERGAGYRQALDEAGIPFDASLVIETTISYAGGGAAAPQLLALHEPPTAALCFNDVVAIGLVRAFTAAGVVVGKDFGVIGFDDIEEAKHAYPALTTVAVNARNLGSRAAQLLMRQLASGNADPETVLLPTNLVVRASCGTANASFTGVQS
;
A
#
# COMPACT_ATOMS: atom_id res chain seq x y z
N MET A 1 -19.26 -7.43 -73.53
CA MET A 1 -20.03 -7.68 -72.30
C MET A 1 -19.02 -8.18 -71.23
N ALA A 2 -18.69 -7.34 -70.34
CA ALA A 2 -17.78 -7.68 -69.21
C ALA A 2 -18.49 -7.21 -67.94
N GLU A 3 -18.97 -8.18 -67.16
CA GLU A 3 -19.56 -7.91 -65.86
C GLU A 3 -18.43 -7.82 -64.75
N GLY A 4 -18.47 -6.69 -64.07
CA GLY A 4 -17.56 -6.39 -63.01
C GLY A 4 -17.89 -7.16 -61.75
N ALA A 5 -16.88 -7.75 -61.17
CA ALA A 5 -16.91 -8.25 -59.79
C ALA A 5 -16.75 -7.07 -58.81
N GLY A 6 -17.87 -6.63 -58.28
CA GLY A 6 -17.90 -5.64 -57.20
C GLY A 6 -17.42 -6.26 -55.88
N GLY A 7 -16.19 -5.95 -55.48
CA GLY A 7 -15.73 -6.19 -54.11
C GLY A 7 -16.48 -5.25 -53.15
N GLN A 8 -17.36 -5.81 -52.31
CA GLN A 8 -17.94 -5.09 -51.19
C GLN A 8 -16.87 -4.89 -50.13
N GLU A 9 -16.27 -3.72 -50.13
CA GLU A 9 -15.60 -3.19 -48.93
C GLU A 9 -16.68 -2.95 -47.86
N ALA A 10 -16.73 -3.82 -46.87
CA ALA A 10 -17.60 -3.62 -45.74
C ALA A 10 -17.06 -2.44 -44.90
N GLU A 11 -17.76 -1.31 -44.98
CA GLU A 11 -17.55 -0.14 -44.11
C GLU A 11 -17.47 -0.59 -42.68
N THR A 12 -16.30 -0.36 -42.05
CA THR A 12 -16.08 -0.50 -40.63
C THR A 12 -16.89 0.58 -39.92
N ARG A 13 -17.99 0.20 -39.30
CA ARG A 13 -18.68 1.05 -38.33
C ARG A 13 -17.69 1.35 -37.20
N ASP A 14 -17.30 2.59 -37.05
CA ASP A 14 -16.56 3.14 -35.93
C ASP A 14 -15.03 2.88 -35.84
N GLY A 15 -14.34 2.60 -36.97
CA GLY A 15 -12.85 2.51 -37.00
C GLY A 15 -12.21 1.43 -36.12
N ARG A 16 -12.98 0.59 -35.45
CA ARG A 16 -12.54 -0.37 -34.45
C ARG A 16 -12.46 -1.77 -35.02
N VAL A 17 -11.25 -2.36 -34.98
CA VAL A 17 -11.03 -3.74 -35.43
C VAL A 17 -11.82 -4.72 -34.56
N THR A 18 -12.53 -5.64 -35.17
CA THR A 18 -13.37 -6.64 -34.48
C THR A 18 -12.77 -8.05 -34.58
N ILE A 19 -13.25 -8.96 -33.73
CA ILE A 19 -12.88 -10.39 -33.81
C ILE A 19 -13.22 -11.01 -35.18
N VAL A 20 -14.21 -10.46 -35.87
CA VAL A 20 -14.61 -10.92 -37.23
C VAL A 20 -13.56 -10.53 -38.26
N ASP A 21 -12.96 -9.35 -38.12
CA ASP A 21 -11.90 -8.87 -39.02
C ASP A 21 -10.64 -9.69 -38.83
N VAL A 22 -10.27 -10.02 -37.57
CA VAL A 22 -9.18 -10.94 -37.25
C VAL A 22 -9.43 -12.32 -37.89
N ALA A 23 -10.62 -12.88 -37.68
CA ALA A 23 -10.99 -14.18 -38.25
C ALA A 23 -10.88 -14.21 -39.78
N ARG A 24 -11.41 -13.18 -40.46
CA ARG A 24 -11.34 -13.01 -41.89
C ARG A 24 -9.90 -12.91 -42.40
N ARG A 25 -9.09 -12.07 -41.77
CA ARG A 25 -7.68 -11.84 -42.14
C ARG A 25 -6.78 -13.06 -41.85
N ALA A 26 -7.05 -13.79 -40.78
CA ALA A 26 -6.33 -15.02 -40.42
C ALA A 26 -6.82 -16.27 -41.17
N GLY A 27 -7.90 -16.19 -41.96
CA GLY A 27 -8.47 -17.33 -42.69
C GLY A 27 -9.00 -18.44 -41.78
N VAL A 28 -9.62 -18.06 -40.64
CA VAL A 28 -10.18 -19.01 -39.66
C VAL A 28 -11.58 -18.58 -39.22
N SER A 29 -12.30 -19.46 -38.52
CA SER A 29 -13.60 -19.11 -37.96
C SER A 29 -13.49 -18.16 -36.77
N LYS A 30 -14.53 -17.38 -36.46
CA LYS A 30 -14.64 -16.58 -35.25
C LYS A 30 -14.47 -17.42 -33.99
N SER A 31 -14.98 -18.66 -33.99
CA SER A 31 -14.81 -19.62 -32.89
C SER A 31 -13.33 -19.99 -32.68
N THR A 32 -12.58 -20.20 -33.77
CA THR A 32 -11.14 -20.49 -33.71
C THR A 32 -10.36 -19.32 -33.07
N VAL A 33 -10.67 -18.07 -33.48
CA VAL A 33 -10.06 -16.89 -32.85
C VAL A 33 -10.41 -16.82 -31.38
N SER A 34 -11.67 -17.10 -31.01
CA SER A 34 -12.10 -17.13 -29.60
C SER A 34 -11.37 -18.21 -28.78
N LEU A 35 -11.12 -19.38 -29.34
CA LEU A 35 -10.35 -20.45 -28.69
C LEU A 35 -8.88 -20.06 -28.51
N VAL A 36 -8.28 -19.36 -29.48
CA VAL A 36 -6.91 -18.83 -29.35
C VAL A 36 -6.84 -17.79 -28.22
N LEU A 37 -7.80 -16.85 -28.18
CA LEU A 37 -7.88 -15.83 -27.14
C LEU A 37 -8.13 -16.40 -25.73
N GLY A 38 -8.87 -17.52 -25.65
CA GLY A 38 -9.12 -18.25 -24.41
C GLY A 38 -7.99 -19.18 -23.98
N GLY A 39 -6.87 -19.24 -24.70
CA GLY A 39 -5.74 -20.11 -24.35
C GLY A 39 -6.00 -21.62 -24.54
N SER A 40 -7.04 -22.00 -25.28
CA SER A 40 -7.43 -23.39 -25.45
C SER A 40 -6.35 -24.21 -26.15
N GLY A 41 -5.96 -25.36 -25.58
CA GLY A 41 -5.04 -26.33 -26.18
C GLY A 41 -5.56 -27.02 -27.46
N LEU A 42 -6.84 -26.78 -27.82
CA LEU A 42 -7.49 -27.42 -28.99
C LEU A 42 -7.09 -26.79 -30.33
N VAL A 43 -6.32 -25.73 -30.36
CA VAL A 43 -5.89 -25.04 -31.57
C VAL A 43 -4.42 -25.34 -31.85
N ALA A 44 -4.11 -25.83 -33.07
CA ALA A 44 -2.76 -26.12 -33.50
C ALA A 44 -1.85 -24.87 -33.39
N GLU A 45 -0.59 -25.07 -33.01
CA GLU A 45 0.38 -24.01 -32.73
C GLU A 45 0.56 -23.05 -33.92
N ALA A 46 0.67 -23.59 -35.15
CA ALA A 46 0.77 -22.80 -36.38
C ALA A 46 -0.48 -21.87 -36.61
N THR A 47 -1.66 -22.33 -36.22
CA THR A 47 -2.88 -21.51 -36.32
C THR A 47 -2.89 -20.45 -35.22
N ARG A 48 -2.45 -20.79 -34.01
CA ARG A 48 -2.31 -19.84 -32.89
C ARG A 48 -1.34 -18.71 -33.26
N ALA A 49 -0.15 -19.06 -33.74
CA ALA A 49 0.85 -18.08 -34.18
C ALA A 49 0.31 -17.14 -35.26
N ARG A 50 -0.38 -17.68 -36.26
CA ARG A 50 -0.98 -16.89 -37.34
C ARG A 50 -2.06 -15.93 -36.83
N VAL A 51 -2.95 -16.38 -35.96
CA VAL A 51 -3.99 -15.53 -35.36
C VAL A 51 -3.36 -14.42 -34.52
N SER A 52 -2.36 -14.75 -33.68
CA SER A 52 -1.64 -13.76 -32.86
C SER A 52 -0.92 -12.72 -33.72
N GLN A 53 -0.28 -13.13 -34.81
CA GLN A 53 0.35 -12.20 -35.73
C GLN A 53 -0.68 -11.25 -36.37
N VAL A 54 -1.80 -11.76 -36.89
CA VAL A 54 -2.86 -10.96 -37.48
C VAL A 54 -3.47 -9.98 -36.49
N MET A 55 -3.66 -10.39 -35.24
CA MET A 55 -4.12 -9.51 -34.16
C MET A 55 -3.15 -8.33 -33.94
N SER A 56 -1.85 -8.60 -33.92
CA SER A 56 -0.82 -7.57 -33.77
C SER A 56 -0.80 -6.62 -34.98
N GLU A 57 -0.87 -7.15 -36.23
CA GLU A 57 -0.89 -6.36 -37.46
C GLU A 57 -2.10 -5.44 -37.57
N LEU A 58 -3.26 -5.90 -37.12
CA LEU A 58 -4.50 -5.14 -37.15
C LEU A 58 -4.69 -4.22 -35.94
N GLY A 59 -3.82 -4.29 -34.93
CA GLY A 59 -4.00 -3.58 -33.66
C GLY A 59 -5.26 -4.03 -32.89
N TYR A 60 -5.67 -5.30 -33.04
CA TYR A 60 -6.85 -5.81 -32.36
C TYR A 60 -6.64 -5.91 -30.85
N ILE A 61 -7.45 -5.20 -30.10
CA ILE A 61 -7.47 -5.26 -28.63
C ILE A 61 -8.61 -6.16 -28.17
N TYR A 62 -8.25 -7.25 -27.48
CA TYR A 62 -9.24 -8.17 -26.93
C TYR A 62 -10.00 -7.56 -25.75
N HIS A 63 -11.29 -7.31 -25.91
CA HIS A 63 -12.15 -6.82 -24.87
C HIS A 63 -12.52 -7.94 -23.89
N ARG A 64 -11.73 -8.10 -22.83
CA ARG A 64 -11.93 -9.15 -21.81
C ARG A 64 -13.27 -9.06 -21.08
N GLY A 65 -13.83 -7.86 -20.90
CA GLY A 65 -15.18 -7.69 -20.32
C GLY A 65 -16.28 -8.47 -21.06
N ALA A 66 -16.19 -8.59 -22.38
CA ALA A 66 -17.09 -9.43 -23.16
C ALA A 66 -16.80 -10.94 -23.04
N ALA A 67 -15.63 -11.31 -22.57
CA ALA A 67 -15.23 -12.70 -22.34
C ALA A 67 -15.62 -13.17 -20.92
N THR A 68 -15.55 -12.32 -19.94
CA THR A 68 -16.01 -12.59 -18.54
C THR A 68 -17.51 -12.93 -18.54
N LEU A 69 -18.31 -12.26 -19.38
CA LEU A 69 -19.71 -12.61 -19.60
C LEU A 69 -19.91 -14.02 -20.19
N ARG A 70 -18.86 -14.67 -20.69
CA ARG A 70 -18.86 -16.01 -21.26
C ARG A 70 -18.07 -17.02 -20.41
N GLY A 71 -17.78 -16.68 -19.15
CA GLY A 71 -17.12 -17.58 -18.19
C GLY A 71 -15.58 -17.54 -18.23
N ALA A 72 -14.94 -16.57 -18.89
CA ALA A 72 -13.50 -16.41 -18.81
C ALA A 72 -13.10 -15.84 -17.43
N GLU A 73 -12.06 -16.39 -16.83
CA GLU A 73 -11.52 -15.89 -15.56
C GLU A 73 -10.95 -14.48 -15.72
N SER A 74 -11.21 -13.62 -14.75
CA SER A 74 -10.67 -12.28 -14.74
C SER A 74 -9.17 -12.29 -14.45
N SER A 75 -8.43 -11.46 -15.17
CA SER A 75 -7.01 -11.21 -14.92
C SER A 75 -6.74 -9.88 -14.21
N LEU A 76 -7.78 -9.17 -13.77
CA LEU A 76 -7.64 -7.89 -13.07
C LEU A 76 -7.51 -8.12 -11.57
N LEU A 77 -6.46 -7.58 -10.96
CA LEU A 77 -6.27 -7.54 -9.52
C LEU A 77 -6.35 -6.09 -9.05
N GLY A 78 -7.29 -5.79 -8.14
CA GLY A 78 -7.43 -4.44 -7.62
C GLY A 78 -6.44 -4.15 -6.49
N MET A 79 -5.78 -2.98 -6.55
CA MET A 79 -5.00 -2.39 -5.46
C MET A 79 -5.74 -1.15 -4.96
N VAL A 80 -6.32 -1.23 -3.77
CA VAL A 80 -7.00 -0.09 -3.14
C VAL A 80 -6.11 0.43 -2.03
N ILE A 81 -5.47 1.57 -2.29
CA ILE A 81 -4.51 2.23 -1.41
C ILE A 81 -5.17 3.43 -0.74
N ASN A 82 -4.89 3.63 0.52
CA ASN A 82 -5.52 4.67 1.31
C ASN A 82 -4.87 6.05 1.14
N ASP A 83 -3.54 6.14 0.96
CA ASP A 83 -2.85 7.44 0.82
C ASP A 83 -1.57 7.31 -0.01
N LEU A 84 -1.62 7.72 -1.29
CA LEU A 84 -0.45 7.76 -2.17
C LEU A 84 0.48 8.96 -1.92
N SER A 85 0.13 9.89 -1.05
CA SER A 85 1.04 10.97 -0.63
C SER A 85 2.14 10.47 0.32
N ASN A 86 1.92 9.30 0.97
CA ASN A 86 2.94 8.62 1.73
C ASN A 86 3.75 7.67 0.82
N PRO A 87 5.06 7.90 0.61
CA PRO A 87 5.93 7.10 -0.25
C PRO A 87 5.94 5.60 0.08
N PHE A 88 5.66 5.23 1.33
CA PHE A 88 5.51 3.85 1.76
C PHE A 88 4.52 3.06 0.88
N TYR A 89 3.38 3.66 0.55
CA TYR A 89 2.35 2.98 -0.26
C TYR A 89 2.73 2.85 -1.73
N VAL A 90 3.61 3.71 -2.23
CA VAL A 90 4.19 3.56 -3.58
C VAL A 90 5.07 2.30 -3.62
N GLU A 91 5.94 2.13 -2.63
CA GLU A 91 6.79 0.93 -2.53
C GLU A 91 5.98 -0.36 -2.34
N LEU A 92 4.89 -0.30 -1.57
CA LEU A 92 3.95 -1.41 -1.42
C LEU A 92 3.29 -1.77 -2.75
N ALA A 93 2.85 -0.78 -3.53
CA ALA A 93 2.24 -0.99 -4.85
C ALA A 93 3.25 -1.60 -5.85
N ILE A 94 4.51 -1.15 -5.84
CA ILE A 94 5.59 -1.74 -6.63
C ILE A 94 5.78 -3.22 -6.26
N GLY A 95 5.75 -3.56 -4.97
CA GLY A 95 5.85 -4.95 -4.51
C GLY A 95 4.70 -5.84 -5.01
N ILE A 96 3.47 -5.31 -5.04
CA ILE A 96 2.32 -6.01 -5.61
C ILE A 96 2.50 -6.21 -7.13
N GLU A 97 2.92 -5.17 -7.84
CA GLU A 97 3.15 -5.21 -9.28
C GLU A 97 4.22 -6.25 -9.63
N GLN A 98 5.36 -6.24 -8.94
CA GLN A 98 6.44 -7.21 -9.13
C GLN A 98 5.98 -8.66 -8.91
N ALA A 99 5.12 -8.92 -7.93
CA ALA A 99 4.57 -10.25 -7.70
C ALA A 99 3.63 -10.72 -8.82
N CYS A 100 3.04 -9.80 -9.58
CA CYS A 100 2.17 -10.08 -10.73
C CYS A 100 2.95 -10.22 -12.05
N GLN A 101 4.25 -9.84 -12.10
CA GLN A 101 5.05 -9.88 -13.32
C GLN A 101 5.18 -11.32 -13.87
N GLY A 102 4.96 -11.46 -15.16
CA GLY A 102 4.98 -12.77 -15.84
C GLY A 102 3.81 -13.69 -15.51
N GLY A 103 2.87 -13.25 -14.67
CA GLY A 103 1.67 -13.99 -14.26
C GLY A 103 0.42 -13.66 -15.08
N ALA A 104 -0.69 -14.27 -14.69
CA ALA A 104 -1.98 -14.08 -15.33
C ALA A 104 -2.69 -12.77 -14.92
N PHE A 105 -2.20 -12.08 -13.88
CA PHE A 105 -2.87 -10.92 -13.30
C PHE A 105 -2.21 -9.60 -13.65
N VAL A 106 -3.05 -8.58 -13.90
CA VAL A 106 -2.64 -7.18 -14.08
C VAL A 106 -3.20 -6.37 -12.93
N PRO A 107 -2.35 -5.74 -12.09
CA PRO A 107 -2.82 -4.94 -10.97
C PRO A 107 -3.31 -3.55 -11.43
N PHE A 108 -4.45 -3.12 -10.91
CA PHE A 108 -5.02 -1.78 -11.10
C PHE A 108 -5.08 -1.05 -9.78
N LEU A 109 -4.44 0.12 -9.74
CA LEU A 109 -4.30 0.94 -8.56
C LEU A 109 -5.41 2.00 -8.48
N ALA A 110 -5.98 2.16 -7.29
CA ALA A 110 -6.82 3.30 -6.94
C ALA A 110 -6.49 3.83 -5.55
N ASN A 111 -6.45 5.16 -5.43
CA ASN A 111 -6.22 5.89 -4.18
C ASN A 111 -7.53 6.36 -3.59
N THR A 112 -7.77 6.09 -2.30
CA THR A 112 -8.98 6.52 -1.59
C THR A 112 -8.81 7.84 -0.85
N ALA A 113 -7.58 8.32 -0.66
CA ALA A 113 -7.24 9.52 0.12
C ALA A 113 -7.90 9.50 1.51
N GLU A 114 -7.84 8.35 2.18
CA GLU A 114 -8.44 8.09 3.51
C GLU A 114 -9.97 8.33 3.58
N SER A 115 -10.67 8.40 2.44
CA SER A 115 -12.11 8.60 2.40
C SER A 115 -12.87 7.27 2.33
N PRO A 116 -13.68 6.89 3.34
CA PRO A 116 -14.52 5.69 3.30
C PRO A 116 -15.54 5.72 2.14
N VAL A 117 -16.06 6.89 1.80
CA VAL A 117 -17.01 7.06 0.68
C VAL A 117 -16.30 6.74 -0.66
N ARG A 118 -15.12 7.32 -0.86
CA ARG A 118 -14.32 7.05 -2.07
C ARG A 118 -13.88 5.59 -2.14
N GLN A 119 -13.53 4.99 -1.01
CA GLN A 119 -13.22 3.57 -0.91
C GLN A 119 -14.37 2.70 -1.43
N GLN A 120 -15.61 2.98 -0.99
CA GLN A 120 -16.79 2.25 -1.47
C GLN A 120 -16.99 2.40 -2.98
N GLN A 121 -16.84 3.61 -3.52
CA GLN A 121 -16.95 3.89 -4.95
C GLN A 121 -15.90 3.11 -5.75
N VAL A 122 -14.65 3.13 -5.30
CA VAL A 122 -13.53 2.42 -5.93
C VAL A 122 -13.75 0.90 -5.93
N ILE A 123 -14.12 0.33 -4.78
CA ILE A 123 -14.38 -1.12 -4.67
C ILE A 123 -15.52 -1.52 -5.59
N ARG A 124 -16.61 -0.74 -5.64
CA ARG A 124 -17.72 -1.00 -6.55
C ARG A 124 -17.27 -0.97 -8.01
N SER A 125 -16.53 0.06 -8.41
CA SER A 125 -16.02 0.19 -9.78
C SER A 125 -15.11 -0.99 -10.16
N MET A 126 -14.18 -1.39 -9.28
CA MET A 126 -13.32 -2.54 -9.53
C MET A 126 -14.12 -3.84 -9.73
N ARG A 127 -15.19 -4.04 -8.95
CA ARG A 127 -16.10 -5.17 -9.15
C ARG A 127 -16.84 -5.10 -10.49
N GLU A 128 -17.39 -3.95 -10.82
CA GLU A 128 -18.10 -3.73 -12.10
C GLU A 128 -17.18 -3.98 -13.30
N HIS A 129 -15.89 -3.68 -13.18
CA HIS A 129 -14.87 -3.96 -14.18
C HIS A 129 -14.27 -5.38 -14.08
N GLY A 130 -14.84 -6.22 -13.23
CA GLY A 130 -14.49 -7.64 -13.14
C GLY A 130 -13.18 -7.93 -12.43
N ALA A 131 -12.79 -7.16 -11.41
CA ALA A 131 -11.63 -7.52 -10.60
C ALA A 131 -11.82 -8.92 -9.97
N ALA A 132 -10.81 -9.78 -10.09
CA ALA A 132 -10.83 -11.14 -9.53
C ALA A 132 -10.72 -11.11 -8.00
N GLY A 133 -9.97 -10.14 -7.46
CA GLY A 133 -9.77 -9.95 -6.04
C GLY A 133 -9.10 -8.61 -5.73
N LEU A 134 -8.99 -8.28 -4.44
CA LEU A 134 -8.43 -7.01 -4.00
C LEU A 134 -7.32 -7.19 -2.96
N VAL A 135 -6.24 -6.40 -3.12
CA VAL A 135 -5.38 -5.99 -2.01
C VAL A 135 -5.91 -4.64 -1.52
N LEU A 136 -6.31 -4.57 -0.26
CA LEU A 136 -7.01 -3.43 0.33
C LEU A 136 -6.24 -2.88 1.52
N ALA A 137 -5.77 -1.64 1.44
CA ALA A 137 -5.42 -0.81 2.60
C ALA A 137 -6.68 -0.03 3.01
N PRO A 138 -7.43 -0.45 4.03
CA PRO A 138 -8.69 0.18 4.37
C PRO A 138 -8.52 1.64 4.80
N SER A 139 -9.42 2.53 4.40
CA SER A 139 -9.51 3.89 4.97
C SER A 139 -9.86 3.82 6.45
N TYR A 140 -9.45 4.84 7.24
CA TYR A 140 -9.94 4.98 8.60
C TYR A 140 -11.48 5.09 8.60
N ASP A 141 -12.10 4.69 9.70
CA ASP A 141 -13.56 4.73 9.88
C ASP A 141 -14.37 3.95 8.83
N SER A 142 -13.72 2.95 8.20
CA SER A 142 -14.40 2.04 7.26
C SER A 142 -15.50 1.25 7.95
N SER A 143 -16.71 1.33 7.42
CA SER A 143 -17.86 0.55 7.90
C SER A 143 -17.69 -0.94 7.59
N LEU A 144 -17.72 -1.79 8.63
CA LEU A 144 -17.66 -3.24 8.47
C LEU A 144 -18.81 -3.75 7.59
N GLU A 145 -20.04 -3.26 7.82
CA GLU A 145 -21.23 -3.72 7.09
C GLU A 145 -21.18 -3.35 5.61
N ASP A 146 -20.70 -2.13 5.30
CA ASP A 146 -20.51 -1.71 3.91
C ASP A 146 -19.46 -2.56 3.21
N LEU A 147 -18.33 -2.82 3.87
CA LEU A 147 -17.28 -3.66 3.30
C LEU A 147 -17.75 -5.10 3.13
N LYS A 148 -18.43 -5.70 4.10
CA LYS A 148 -19.02 -7.04 3.94
C LYS A 148 -19.92 -7.13 2.70
N ARG A 149 -20.79 -6.13 2.51
CA ARG A 149 -21.71 -6.08 1.38
C ARG A 149 -20.98 -5.91 0.06
N LEU A 150 -20.00 -4.96 0.01
CA LEU A 150 -19.26 -4.65 -1.20
C LEU A 150 -18.28 -5.74 -1.61
N LEU A 151 -17.73 -6.47 -0.65
CA LEU A 151 -16.72 -7.51 -0.88
C LEU A 151 -17.31 -8.92 -0.90
N ALA A 152 -18.64 -9.08 -0.77
CA ALA A 152 -19.28 -10.38 -0.75
C ALA A 152 -18.89 -11.24 -1.97
N GLY A 153 -18.33 -12.42 -1.72
CA GLY A 153 -17.88 -13.37 -2.75
C GLY A 153 -16.59 -13.00 -3.46
N MET A 154 -15.90 -11.91 -3.06
CA MET A 154 -14.63 -11.50 -3.65
C MET A 154 -13.47 -11.80 -2.68
N PRO A 155 -12.41 -12.51 -3.09
CA PRO A 155 -11.19 -12.67 -2.32
C PRO A 155 -10.53 -11.33 -2.03
N VAL A 156 -10.16 -11.11 -0.76
CA VAL A 156 -9.54 -9.85 -0.30
C VAL A 156 -8.41 -10.14 0.66
N VAL A 157 -7.30 -9.46 0.48
CA VAL A 157 -6.21 -9.38 1.45
C VAL A 157 -6.11 -7.96 1.96
N GLN A 158 -6.35 -7.75 3.26
CA GLN A 158 -6.12 -6.46 3.90
C GLN A 158 -4.63 -6.26 4.17
N VAL A 159 -4.14 -5.03 4.02
CA VAL A 159 -2.75 -4.68 4.28
C VAL A 159 -2.64 -3.51 5.25
N MET A 160 -1.59 -3.51 6.07
CA MET A 160 -1.23 -2.49 7.06
C MET A 160 -2.22 -2.36 8.22
N ARG A 161 -3.49 -2.31 7.96
CA ARG A 161 -4.57 -2.25 8.95
C ARG A 161 -5.70 -3.20 8.57
N ARG A 162 -6.42 -3.67 9.56
CA ARG A 162 -7.59 -4.53 9.37
C ARG A 162 -8.85 -3.85 9.87
N VAL A 163 -9.96 -4.15 9.25
CA VAL A 163 -11.28 -3.81 9.76
C VAL A 163 -11.74 -4.96 10.65
N PRO A 164 -11.93 -4.76 11.95
CA PRO A 164 -12.34 -5.82 12.87
C PRO A 164 -13.62 -6.50 12.40
N GLY A 165 -13.66 -7.83 12.40
CA GLY A 165 -14.82 -8.62 11.98
C GLY A 165 -14.98 -8.83 10.46
N LEU A 166 -14.15 -8.24 9.62
CA LEU A 166 -14.07 -8.56 8.19
C LEU A 166 -13.29 -9.87 8.00
N LYS A 167 -13.95 -10.89 7.46
CA LYS A 167 -13.32 -12.17 7.12
C LYS A 167 -12.48 -12.00 5.86
N ALA A 168 -11.22 -11.66 6.02
CA ALA A 168 -10.25 -11.48 4.94
C ALA A 168 -8.85 -11.76 5.48
N SER A 169 -7.95 -12.22 4.64
CA SER A 169 -6.55 -12.36 5.01
C SER A 169 -5.94 -11.00 5.31
N PHE A 170 -4.87 -10.99 6.10
CA PHE A 170 -4.23 -9.79 6.58
C PHE A 170 -2.72 -9.90 6.53
N VAL A 171 -2.04 -8.89 5.98
CA VAL A 171 -0.59 -8.78 5.94
C VAL A 171 -0.18 -7.42 6.52
N ALA A 172 0.65 -7.43 7.55
CA ALA A 172 1.11 -6.22 8.23
C ALA A 172 2.51 -6.40 8.81
N PRO A 173 3.22 -5.31 9.17
CA PRO A 173 4.43 -5.40 9.96
C PRO A 173 4.12 -5.68 11.43
N GLU A 174 5.10 -6.18 12.16
CA GLU A 174 5.07 -6.30 13.63
C GLU A 174 5.19 -4.91 14.28
N ASN A 175 4.12 -4.11 14.20
CA ASN A 175 4.08 -2.71 14.65
C ASN A 175 4.51 -2.54 16.11
N LYS A 176 3.96 -3.38 17.01
CA LYS A 176 4.23 -3.30 18.45
C LYS A 176 5.69 -3.57 18.73
N GLU A 177 6.26 -4.63 18.17
CA GLU A 177 7.65 -5.01 18.39
C GLU A 177 8.63 -4.00 17.79
N GLY A 178 8.33 -3.46 16.60
CA GLY A 178 9.11 -2.39 15.98
C GLY A 178 9.19 -1.14 16.84
N ALA A 179 8.04 -0.68 17.35
CA ALA A 179 7.98 0.49 18.23
C ALA A 179 8.66 0.24 19.59
N ARG A 180 8.53 -0.98 20.15
CA ARG A 180 9.24 -1.36 21.37
C ARG A 180 10.76 -1.27 21.18
N LYS A 181 11.30 -1.86 20.10
CA LYS A 181 12.74 -1.80 19.79
C LYS A 181 13.23 -0.36 19.61
N ALA A 182 12.46 0.48 18.89
CA ALA A 182 12.80 1.88 18.65
C ALA A 182 12.85 2.68 19.97
N THR A 183 11.85 2.50 20.83
CA THR A 183 11.80 3.17 22.13
C THR A 183 12.90 2.68 23.07
N ALA A 184 13.13 1.36 23.12
CA ALA A 184 14.22 0.79 23.91
C ALA A 184 15.61 1.32 23.46
N HIS A 185 15.80 1.56 22.16
CA HIS A 185 17.02 2.17 21.63
C HIS A 185 17.21 3.61 22.14
N LEU A 186 16.16 4.44 22.16
CA LEU A 186 16.22 5.79 22.74
C LEU A 186 16.54 5.74 24.24
N ILE A 187 15.94 4.81 24.97
CA ILE A 187 16.21 4.62 26.41
C ILE A 187 17.67 4.21 26.61
N ALA A 188 18.20 3.28 25.84
CA ALA A 188 19.60 2.86 25.88
C ALA A 188 20.57 4.00 25.54
N ALA A 189 20.14 4.97 24.72
CA ALA A 189 20.88 6.21 24.45
C ALA A 189 20.77 7.26 25.58
N GLY A 190 20.08 6.96 26.68
CA GLY A 190 19.95 7.79 27.86
C GLY A 190 18.70 8.68 27.91
N HIS A 191 17.81 8.59 26.94
CA HIS A 191 16.56 9.39 26.93
C HIS A 191 15.54 8.80 27.90
N ASN A 192 15.12 9.58 28.90
CA ASN A 192 14.12 9.19 29.92
C ASN A 192 12.76 9.90 29.73
N ARG A 193 12.72 10.99 28.95
CA ARG A 193 11.50 11.66 28.53
C ARG A 193 11.39 11.59 27.01
N ILE A 194 10.57 10.67 26.53
CA ILE A 194 10.43 10.35 25.12
C ILE A 194 8.99 10.62 24.69
N ALA A 195 8.77 11.44 23.68
CA ALA A 195 7.44 11.67 23.15
C ALA A 195 7.03 10.58 22.14
N PHE A 196 5.71 10.36 22.02
CA PHE A 196 5.11 9.60 20.93
C PHE A 196 4.28 10.54 20.05
N VAL A 197 4.65 10.74 18.77
CA VAL A 197 4.14 11.81 17.92
C VAL A 197 3.44 11.27 16.68
N GLY A 198 2.19 11.66 16.46
CA GLY A 198 1.44 11.42 15.23
C GLY A 198 0.31 10.41 15.35
N GLY A 199 -0.59 10.48 14.38
CA GLY A 199 -1.82 9.69 14.32
C GLY A 199 -2.88 10.13 15.32
N ALA A 200 -4.14 9.80 15.06
CA ALA A 200 -5.26 10.03 15.98
C ALA A 200 -5.50 8.81 16.89
N ALA A 201 -6.09 9.03 18.08
CA ALA A 201 -6.33 7.99 19.09
C ALA A 201 -7.20 6.82 18.57
N SER A 202 -8.04 7.04 17.56
CA SER A 202 -8.90 6.00 16.96
C SER A 202 -8.17 5.01 16.03
N MET A 203 -6.88 5.23 15.75
CA MET A 203 -6.15 4.47 14.74
C MET A 203 -5.51 3.20 15.32
N VAL A 204 -5.93 2.02 14.87
CA VAL A 204 -5.41 0.70 15.32
C VAL A 204 -3.88 0.60 15.20
N VAL A 205 -3.29 1.07 14.10
CA VAL A 205 -1.82 1.05 13.92
C VAL A 205 -1.12 1.93 14.96
N ARG A 206 -1.72 3.08 15.30
CA ARG A 206 -1.21 3.94 16.36
C ARG A 206 -1.25 3.25 17.73
N ASP A 207 -2.34 2.54 18.02
CA ASP A 207 -2.48 1.80 19.26
C ASP A 207 -1.44 0.67 19.37
N GLU A 208 -1.19 -0.05 18.27
CA GLU A 208 -0.17 -1.10 18.22
C GLU A 208 1.24 -0.51 18.47
N ARG A 209 1.61 0.57 17.77
CA ARG A 209 2.92 1.25 17.95
C ARG A 209 3.02 1.89 19.33
N GLY A 210 1.95 2.55 19.80
CA GLY A 210 1.85 3.11 21.15
C GLY A 210 1.94 2.05 22.27
N ALA A 211 1.41 0.85 22.03
CA ALA A 211 1.57 -0.26 22.97
C ALA A 211 3.03 -0.73 23.07
N GLY A 212 3.76 -0.76 21.96
CA GLY A 212 5.19 -1.06 21.95
C GLY A 212 6.01 0.01 22.65
N TYR A 213 5.69 1.28 22.39
CA TYR A 213 6.30 2.42 23.10
C TYR A 213 6.09 2.33 24.62
N ARG A 214 4.86 2.13 25.09
CA ARG A 214 4.55 1.97 26.52
C ARG A 214 5.25 0.77 27.13
N GLN A 215 5.28 -0.36 26.43
CA GLN A 215 5.95 -1.56 26.90
C GLN A 215 7.45 -1.32 27.15
N ALA A 216 8.15 -0.61 26.26
CA ALA A 216 9.57 -0.31 26.44
C ALA A 216 9.82 0.65 27.60
N LEU A 217 8.93 1.62 27.87
CA LEU A 217 9.00 2.47 29.06
C LEU A 217 8.83 1.64 30.35
N ASP A 218 7.81 0.76 30.36
CA ASP A 218 7.53 -0.12 31.50
C ASP A 218 8.71 -1.06 31.79
N GLU A 219 9.30 -1.68 30.76
CA GLU A 219 10.48 -2.55 30.88
C GLU A 219 11.70 -1.82 31.48
N ALA A 220 11.80 -0.51 31.25
CA ALA A 220 12.87 0.34 31.78
C ALA A 220 12.52 1.04 33.11
N GLY A 221 11.33 0.83 33.67
CA GLY A 221 10.87 1.49 34.89
C GLY A 221 10.59 3.00 34.69
N ILE A 222 10.36 3.48 33.48
CA ILE A 222 10.06 4.88 33.16
C ILE A 222 8.54 5.08 33.20
N PRO A 223 7.98 5.96 34.05
CA PRO A 223 6.55 6.21 34.09
C PRO A 223 6.01 6.74 32.76
N PHE A 224 4.88 6.21 32.32
CA PHE A 224 4.16 6.75 31.16
C PHE A 224 3.58 8.13 31.50
N ASP A 225 3.87 9.11 30.64
CA ASP A 225 3.33 10.48 30.73
C ASP A 225 2.45 10.77 29.49
N ALA A 226 1.14 10.91 29.72
CA ALA A 226 0.18 11.17 28.65
C ALA A 226 0.42 12.52 27.95
N SER A 227 1.05 13.50 28.61
CA SER A 227 1.38 14.79 28.01
C SER A 227 2.43 14.69 26.90
N LEU A 228 3.19 13.59 26.84
CA LEU A 228 4.18 13.30 25.80
C LEU A 228 3.57 12.61 24.58
N VAL A 229 2.26 12.35 24.55
CA VAL A 229 1.58 11.70 23.44
C VAL A 229 0.86 12.76 22.59
N ILE A 230 1.50 13.18 21.51
CA ILE A 230 1.04 14.28 20.67
C ILE A 230 0.29 13.72 19.45
N GLU A 231 -1.00 14.03 19.36
CA GLU A 231 -1.82 13.68 18.19
C GLU A 231 -1.64 14.70 17.06
N THR A 232 -1.34 14.22 15.88
CA THR A 232 -1.24 15.05 14.66
C THR A 232 -1.71 14.29 13.44
N THR A 233 -1.96 15.02 12.35
CA THR A 233 -2.15 14.38 11.04
C THR A 233 -0.88 13.61 10.61
N ILE A 234 -1.06 12.50 9.88
CA ILE A 234 0.06 11.69 9.35
C ILE A 234 0.58 12.37 8.09
N SER A 235 1.32 13.45 8.27
CA SER A 235 1.86 14.28 7.19
C SER A 235 3.11 15.04 7.65
N TYR A 236 3.90 15.56 6.71
CA TYR A 236 5.01 16.47 7.04
C TYR A 236 4.54 17.69 7.84
N ALA A 237 3.38 18.26 7.47
CA ALA A 237 2.79 19.38 8.19
C ALA A 237 2.39 19.01 9.63
N GLY A 238 1.80 17.83 9.82
CA GLY A 238 1.45 17.31 11.14
C GLY A 238 2.66 17.11 12.04
N GLY A 239 3.73 16.53 11.50
CA GLY A 239 5.00 16.43 12.23
C GLY A 239 5.57 17.80 12.61
N GLY A 240 5.54 18.76 11.68
CA GLY A 240 5.95 20.14 11.94
C GLY A 240 5.15 20.82 13.03
N ALA A 241 3.82 20.61 13.07
CA ALA A 241 2.93 21.19 14.07
C ALA A 241 3.15 20.62 15.51
N ALA A 242 3.78 19.47 15.63
CA ALA A 242 4.14 18.89 16.93
C ALA A 242 5.33 19.59 17.60
N ALA A 243 6.26 20.16 16.83
CA ALA A 243 7.48 20.77 17.37
C ALA A 243 7.21 21.86 18.43
N PRO A 244 6.43 22.90 18.16
CA PRO A 244 6.13 23.92 19.15
C PRO A 244 5.38 23.36 20.38
N GLN A 245 4.55 22.34 20.22
CA GLN A 245 3.85 21.72 21.34
C GLN A 245 4.84 21.02 22.28
N LEU A 246 5.81 20.28 21.73
CA LEU A 246 6.84 19.59 22.51
C LEU A 246 7.77 20.57 23.23
N LEU A 247 8.16 21.66 22.56
CA LEU A 247 9.06 22.66 23.11
C LEU A 247 8.39 23.53 24.20
N ALA A 248 7.06 23.68 24.15
CA ALA A 248 6.29 24.46 25.13
C ALA A 248 5.94 23.70 26.41
N LEU A 249 6.24 22.39 26.50
CA LEU A 249 6.02 21.64 27.74
C LEU A 249 6.93 22.18 28.85
N HIS A 250 6.42 22.18 30.08
CA HIS A 250 7.18 22.63 31.28
C HIS A 250 8.49 21.85 31.41
N GLU A 251 8.45 20.56 31.16
CA GLU A 251 9.62 19.69 31.04
C GLU A 251 9.62 19.07 29.64
N PRO A 252 10.33 19.66 28.67
CA PRO A 252 10.36 19.14 27.30
C PRO A 252 10.95 17.73 27.25
N PRO A 253 10.46 16.85 26.34
CA PRO A 253 11.11 15.58 26.06
C PRO A 253 12.47 15.80 25.39
N THR A 254 13.35 14.83 25.47
CA THR A 254 14.67 14.86 24.80
C THR A 254 14.70 14.00 23.55
N ALA A 255 13.65 13.23 23.30
CA ALA A 255 13.51 12.42 22.10
C ALA A 255 12.03 12.18 21.74
N ALA A 256 11.80 11.74 20.51
CA ALA A 256 10.48 11.32 20.04
C ALA A 256 10.58 10.06 19.18
N LEU A 257 9.64 9.12 19.42
CA LEU A 257 9.23 8.12 18.47
C LEU A 257 8.05 8.69 17.67
N CYS A 258 8.21 8.84 16.36
CA CYS A 258 7.15 9.30 15.49
C CYS A 258 6.33 8.15 14.94
N PHE A 259 5.04 8.41 14.65
CA PHE A 259 4.14 7.43 14.04
C PHE A 259 4.75 6.83 12.78
N ASN A 260 5.32 7.67 11.90
CA ASN A 260 6.04 7.22 10.70
C ASN A 260 7.11 8.23 10.27
N ASP A 261 7.83 7.92 9.19
CA ASP A 261 8.92 8.75 8.67
C ASP A 261 8.43 10.10 8.15
N VAL A 262 7.23 10.16 7.55
CA VAL A 262 6.64 11.41 7.06
C VAL A 262 6.43 12.40 8.21
N VAL A 263 5.90 11.92 9.33
CA VAL A 263 5.77 12.72 10.56
C VAL A 263 7.13 13.09 11.14
N ALA A 264 8.07 12.11 11.20
CA ALA A 264 9.40 12.33 11.73
C ALA A 264 10.18 13.40 10.95
N ILE A 265 10.16 13.33 9.62
CA ILE A 265 10.83 14.31 8.76
C ILE A 265 10.21 15.70 8.93
N GLY A 266 8.88 15.79 9.07
CA GLY A 266 8.19 17.04 9.38
C GLY A 266 8.66 17.65 10.70
N LEU A 267 8.77 16.82 11.75
CA LEU A 267 9.26 17.22 13.07
C LEU A 267 10.72 17.69 13.01
N VAL A 268 11.61 16.93 12.33
CA VAL A 268 13.02 17.27 12.13
C VAL A 268 13.16 18.64 11.47
N ARG A 269 12.40 18.91 10.40
CA ARG A 269 12.42 20.20 9.70
C ARG A 269 12.01 21.36 10.61
N ALA A 270 10.95 21.18 11.40
CA ALA A 270 10.48 22.22 12.31
C ALA A 270 11.47 22.47 13.46
N PHE A 271 12.07 21.43 14.02
CA PHE A 271 13.13 21.58 15.02
C PHE A 271 14.36 22.29 14.46
N THR A 272 14.80 21.93 13.26
CA THR A 272 15.91 22.62 12.59
C THR A 272 15.61 24.11 12.39
N ALA A 273 14.38 24.46 11.97
CA ALA A 273 13.95 25.85 11.83
C ALA A 273 13.90 26.60 13.17
N ALA A 274 13.64 25.90 14.28
CA ALA A 274 13.67 26.44 15.65
C ALA A 274 15.08 26.46 16.28
N GLY A 275 16.13 26.08 15.55
CA GLY A 275 17.50 26.06 16.04
C GLY A 275 17.87 24.81 16.88
N VAL A 276 17.00 23.81 16.97
CA VAL A 276 17.26 22.55 17.67
C VAL A 276 18.05 21.60 16.74
N VAL A 277 19.21 21.14 17.19
CA VAL A 277 20.07 20.23 16.42
C VAL A 277 19.63 18.78 16.68
N VAL A 278 18.84 18.23 15.76
CA VAL A 278 18.39 16.83 15.87
C VAL A 278 19.60 15.89 15.76
N GLY A 279 19.62 14.86 16.60
CA GLY A 279 20.75 13.95 16.75
C GLY A 279 21.80 14.43 17.78
N LYS A 280 21.66 15.66 18.31
CA LYS A 280 22.51 16.21 19.37
C LYS A 280 21.68 16.73 20.55
N ASP A 281 20.75 17.64 20.26
CA ASP A 281 19.91 18.25 21.29
C ASP A 281 18.61 17.46 21.50
N PHE A 282 18.12 16.82 20.45
CA PHE A 282 16.87 16.05 20.46
C PHE A 282 16.97 14.81 19.56
N GLY A 283 16.59 13.65 20.09
CA GLY A 283 16.55 12.39 19.34
C GLY A 283 15.22 12.20 18.58
N VAL A 284 15.27 11.78 17.33
CA VAL A 284 14.06 11.45 16.54
C VAL A 284 14.21 10.09 15.90
N ILE A 285 13.19 9.23 16.08
CA ILE A 285 13.06 7.95 15.35
C ILE A 285 11.74 7.94 14.61
N GLY A 286 11.79 7.52 13.31
CA GLY A 286 10.63 7.29 12.47
C GLY A 286 10.17 5.84 12.42
N PHE A 287 9.31 5.54 11.46
CA PHE A 287 8.81 4.20 11.15
C PHE A 287 8.51 4.15 9.65
N ASP A 288 8.82 3.08 8.97
CA ASP A 288 8.60 2.69 7.57
C ASP A 288 9.89 2.50 6.76
N ASP A 289 10.96 3.25 7.01
CA ASP A 289 12.22 3.33 6.24
C ASP A 289 12.01 3.73 4.77
N ILE A 290 11.24 4.81 4.56
CA ILE A 290 11.07 5.40 3.22
C ILE A 290 12.39 5.93 2.68
N GLU A 291 12.51 6.09 1.35
CA GLU A 291 13.76 6.54 0.73
C GLU A 291 14.22 7.91 1.24
N GLU A 292 13.28 8.83 1.49
CA GLU A 292 13.53 10.16 2.04
C GLU A 292 14.19 10.12 3.44
N ALA A 293 13.99 9.05 4.22
CA ALA A 293 14.60 8.90 5.54
C ALA A 293 16.14 8.81 5.45
N LYS A 294 16.68 8.21 4.40
CA LYS A 294 18.13 8.11 4.15
C LYS A 294 18.75 9.45 3.76
N HIS A 295 17.97 10.25 3.05
CA HIS A 295 18.41 11.55 2.48
C HIS A 295 18.01 12.75 3.35
N ALA A 296 17.29 12.53 4.46
CA ALA A 296 17.01 13.57 5.44
C ALA A 296 18.32 14.10 6.08
N TYR A 297 18.29 15.32 6.58
CA TYR A 297 19.40 15.87 7.33
C TYR A 297 18.94 16.34 8.72
N PRO A 298 19.44 15.65 9.78
CA PRO A 298 20.27 14.43 9.77
C PRO A 298 19.53 13.24 9.18
N ALA A 299 20.29 12.23 8.65
CA ALA A 299 19.69 10.98 8.16
C ALA A 299 18.87 10.31 9.27
N LEU A 300 17.62 9.95 8.95
CA LEU A 300 16.62 9.53 9.93
C LEU A 300 16.82 8.07 10.36
N THR A 301 17.00 7.86 11.67
CA THR A 301 16.85 6.56 12.33
C THR A 301 15.39 6.15 12.26
N THR A 302 15.09 4.93 11.86
CA THR A 302 13.71 4.49 11.62
C THR A 302 13.55 2.98 11.79
N VAL A 303 12.31 2.55 12.00
CA VAL A 303 11.95 1.13 11.98
C VAL A 303 11.64 0.74 10.53
N ALA A 304 12.50 -0.09 9.95
CA ALA A 304 12.31 -0.57 8.58
C ALA A 304 11.15 -1.57 8.50
N VAL A 305 10.20 -1.22 7.64
CA VAL A 305 9.13 -2.07 7.16
C VAL A 305 9.39 -2.30 5.68
N ASN A 306 9.79 -3.47 5.28
CA ASN A 306 10.04 -3.75 3.86
C ASN A 306 8.71 -3.72 3.07
N ALA A 307 8.29 -2.52 2.65
CA ALA A 307 7.00 -2.27 2.00
C ALA A 307 6.83 -3.09 0.71
N ARG A 308 7.90 -3.24 -0.09
CA ARG A 308 7.87 -4.08 -1.30
C ARG A 308 7.61 -5.54 -0.97
N ASN A 309 8.30 -6.08 0.04
CA ASN A 309 8.06 -7.45 0.49
C ASN A 309 6.63 -7.63 1.03
N LEU A 310 6.12 -6.65 1.77
CA LEU A 310 4.75 -6.65 2.28
C LEU A 310 3.73 -6.69 1.14
N GLY A 311 3.90 -5.83 0.13
CA GLY A 311 3.06 -5.81 -1.07
C GLY A 311 3.13 -7.12 -1.85
N SER A 312 4.34 -7.66 -2.05
CA SER A 312 4.55 -8.93 -2.73
C SER A 312 3.87 -10.09 -1.99
N ARG A 313 3.99 -10.16 -0.66
CA ARG A 313 3.34 -11.19 0.17
C ARG A 313 1.81 -11.09 0.10
N ALA A 314 1.27 -9.88 0.11
CA ALA A 314 -0.17 -9.66 -0.02
C ALA A 314 -0.71 -10.14 -1.38
N ALA A 315 -0.01 -9.81 -2.47
CA ALA A 315 -0.39 -10.26 -3.82
C ALA A 315 -0.28 -11.79 -3.96
N GLN A 316 0.81 -12.40 -3.49
CA GLN A 316 1.00 -13.84 -3.51
C GLN A 316 -0.10 -14.58 -2.72
N LEU A 317 -0.47 -14.04 -1.55
CA LEU A 317 -1.55 -14.60 -0.73
C LEU A 317 -2.89 -14.52 -1.47
N LEU A 318 -3.20 -13.36 -2.08
CA LEU A 318 -4.41 -13.20 -2.87
C LEU A 318 -4.45 -14.14 -4.08
N MET A 319 -3.35 -14.26 -4.82
CA MET A 319 -3.26 -15.17 -5.98
C MET A 319 -3.43 -16.63 -5.57
N ARG A 320 -2.89 -17.05 -4.42
CA ARG A 320 -3.13 -18.41 -3.88
C ARG A 320 -4.61 -18.65 -3.56
N GLN A 321 -5.28 -17.65 -2.95
CA GLN A 321 -6.70 -17.74 -2.64
C GLN A 321 -7.55 -17.85 -3.91
N LEU A 322 -7.21 -17.09 -4.95
CA LEU A 322 -7.88 -17.16 -6.26
C LEU A 322 -7.70 -18.54 -6.91
N ALA A 323 -6.52 -19.13 -6.83
CA ALA A 323 -6.22 -20.43 -7.41
C ALA A 323 -6.90 -21.60 -6.65
N SER A 324 -7.03 -21.50 -5.32
CA SER A 324 -7.63 -22.56 -4.48
C SER A 324 -9.16 -22.51 -4.38
N GLY A 325 -9.78 -21.41 -4.79
CA GLY A 325 -11.24 -21.23 -4.78
C GLY A 325 -11.87 -21.02 -3.41
N ASN A 326 -11.21 -21.39 -2.32
CA ASN A 326 -11.73 -21.20 -0.94
C ASN A 326 -10.61 -21.47 0.09
N ALA A 327 -9.77 -20.50 0.37
CA ALA A 327 -8.79 -20.59 1.45
C ALA A 327 -9.29 -19.85 2.69
N ASP A 328 -9.09 -20.45 3.87
CA ASP A 328 -9.33 -19.75 5.13
C ASP A 328 -8.47 -18.48 5.22
N PRO A 329 -8.98 -17.40 5.83
CA PRO A 329 -8.21 -16.19 6.03
C PRO A 329 -6.94 -16.42 6.83
N GLU A 330 -5.80 -15.97 6.31
CA GLU A 330 -4.49 -16.05 6.96
C GLU A 330 -4.08 -14.66 7.50
N THR A 331 -3.38 -14.65 8.64
CA THR A 331 -2.70 -13.45 9.16
C THR A 331 -1.19 -13.65 9.02
N VAL A 332 -0.54 -12.75 8.29
CA VAL A 332 0.91 -12.74 8.08
C VAL A 332 1.48 -11.46 8.68
N LEU A 333 2.26 -11.59 9.74
CA LEU A 333 3.02 -10.48 10.32
C LEU A 333 4.47 -10.58 9.87
N LEU A 334 5.00 -9.48 9.33
CA LEU A 334 6.37 -9.41 8.85
C LEU A 334 7.27 -8.75 9.90
N PRO A 335 8.46 -9.31 10.16
CA PRO A 335 9.38 -8.74 11.14
C PRO A 335 9.84 -7.35 10.73
N THR A 336 10.12 -6.52 11.74
CA THR A 336 10.65 -5.17 11.60
C THR A 336 12.05 -5.06 12.18
N ASN A 337 12.88 -4.19 11.61
CA ASN A 337 14.25 -3.96 12.06
C ASN A 337 14.49 -2.46 12.29
N LEU A 338 15.20 -2.12 13.36
CA LEU A 338 15.65 -0.75 13.58
C LEU A 338 16.87 -0.46 12.70
N VAL A 339 16.80 0.60 11.90
CA VAL A 339 17.90 1.12 11.09
C VAL A 339 18.41 2.39 11.76
N VAL A 340 19.52 2.26 12.44
CA VAL A 340 20.14 3.38 13.18
C VAL A 340 20.92 4.27 12.20
N ARG A 341 20.62 5.58 12.23
CA ARG A 341 21.30 6.64 11.47
C ARG A 341 21.68 7.78 12.43
N ALA A 342 21.67 9.03 11.96
CA ALA A 342 22.20 10.16 12.71
C ALA A 342 21.16 10.91 13.58
N SER A 343 19.86 10.63 13.46
CA SER A 343 18.81 11.46 14.08
C SER A 343 18.46 11.10 15.51
N CYS A 344 18.90 9.94 16.05
CA CYS A 344 18.52 9.53 17.41
C CYS A 344 19.46 10.06 18.51
N GLY A 345 20.75 10.25 18.20
CA GLY A 345 21.73 10.82 19.13
C GLY A 345 21.85 10.10 20.49
N THR A 346 22.46 10.77 21.45
CA THR A 346 22.45 10.41 22.87
C THR A 346 21.79 11.53 23.68
N ALA A 347 21.19 11.21 24.83
CA ALA A 347 20.51 12.21 25.66
C ALA A 347 21.45 13.37 26.04
N ASN A 348 21.04 14.59 25.73
CA ASN A 348 21.73 15.80 26.16
C ASN A 348 21.05 16.33 27.43
N ALA A 349 21.69 16.10 28.58
CA ALA A 349 21.17 16.52 29.89
C ALA A 349 21.02 18.06 30.05
N SER A 350 21.65 18.85 29.18
CA SER A 350 21.55 20.32 29.18
C SER A 350 20.46 20.87 28.26
N PHE A 351 19.74 20.03 27.54
CA PHE A 351 18.65 20.50 26.65
C PHE A 351 17.42 20.87 27.48
N THR A 352 17.14 22.16 27.62
CA THR A 352 16.01 22.72 28.38
C THR A 352 14.93 23.31 27.47
N GLY A 353 14.97 23.03 26.15
CA GLY A 353 14.13 23.69 25.16
C GLY A 353 14.74 25.00 24.64
N VAL A 354 14.15 25.55 23.59
CA VAL A 354 14.57 26.87 23.07
C VAL A 354 14.01 27.96 24.00
N GLN A 355 14.89 28.72 24.66
CA GLN A 355 14.46 29.93 25.36
C GLN A 355 13.98 30.94 24.32
N SER A 356 12.76 31.40 24.44
CA SER A 356 12.07 32.37 23.58
C SER A 356 12.76 33.75 23.65
#